data_806671d9567e5f807064f0a65813e5c2
#
_entry.id   806671d9567e5f807064f0a65813e5c2
#
_cell.length_a   1.000
_cell.length_b   1.000
_cell.length_c   1.000
_cell.angle_alpha   90.00
_cell.angle_beta   90.00
_cell.angle_gamma   90.00
#
_symmetry.space_group_name_H-M   'P 1'
#
loop_
_entity.id
_entity.type
_entity.pdbx_description
1 polymer ?
#
loop_
_entity_poly.entity_id
_entity_poly.type
_entity_poly.pdbx_seq_one_letter_code
_entity_poly.pdbx_strand_id
1 'polypeptide(L)'
;CYVAVSEEIEDRKKLAEEFKALEGMLEEQFYQPHQHLFFHGEKQEEKKADPAEDSEIMEQITNDIQYKDLPHLRQDFQRLEEKYRAHKQFSDMYVKFVFSGILKELLDQMDGMDEKMLSKRVDRLYRCKNLKDVIAIVDEALQEYEHCIQEQEDGFRSEITKVKSYIYHHYQ
;
A
#
# COMPACT_ATOMS: atom_id res chain seq x y z
N CYS A 1 -21.03 -12.08 -5.89
CA CYS A 1 -22.13 -11.22 -5.48
C CYS A 1 -21.99 -10.96 -3.99
N TYR A 2 -22.14 -9.71 -3.56
CA TYR A 2 -22.13 -9.29 -2.16
C TYR A 2 -23.52 -8.78 -1.81
N VAL A 3 -23.98 -9.05 -0.60
CA VAL A 3 -25.33 -8.70 -0.14
C VAL A 3 -25.21 -8.09 1.26
N ALA A 4 -25.77 -6.91 1.44
CA ALA A 4 -25.95 -6.29 2.75
C ALA A 4 -27.41 -6.40 3.16
N VAL A 5 -27.66 -6.76 4.41
CA VAL A 5 -29.00 -7.01 4.97
C VAL A 5 -29.24 -6.04 6.12
N SER A 6 -30.31 -5.22 6.01
CA SER A 6 -30.74 -4.33 7.09
C SER A 6 -31.51 -5.08 8.15
N GLU A 7 -31.66 -4.45 9.31
CA GLU A 7 -32.74 -4.81 10.23
C GLU A 7 -34.12 -4.45 9.64
N GLU A 8 -35.18 -4.92 10.28
CA GLU A 8 -36.55 -4.63 9.87
C GLU A 8 -36.84 -3.13 10.01
N ILE A 9 -37.29 -2.49 8.91
CA ILE A 9 -37.55 -1.06 8.88
C ILE A 9 -39.05 -0.81 9.04
N GLU A 10 -39.45 -0.34 10.20
CA GLU A 10 -40.86 0.02 10.47
C GLU A 10 -41.23 1.43 9.94
N ASP A 11 -40.28 2.38 9.92
CA ASP A 11 -40.52 3.78 9.51
C ASP A 11 -39.87 4.08 8.14
N ARG A 12 -40.71 4.45 7.16
CA ARG A 12 -40.26 4.86 5.81
C ARG A 12 -39.29 6.02 5.81
N LYS A 13 -39.31 6.87 6.85
CA LYS A 13 -38.37 8.00 6.95
C LYS A 13 -36.93 7.54 7.18
N LYS A 14 -36.73 6.38 7.76
CA LYS A 14 -35.41 5.79 8.01
C LYS A 14 -34.83 5.05 6.80
N LEU A 15 -35.63 4.83 5.74
CA LEU A 15 -35.21 4.06 4.58
C LEU A 15 -33.95 4.61 3.91
N ALA A 16 -33.83 5.94 3.80
CA ALA A 16 -32.68 6.57 3.18
C ALA A 16 -31.40 6.46 4.03
N GLU A 17 -31.55 6.53 5.36
CA GLU A 17 -30.43 6.35 6.31
C GLU A 17 -29.93 4.91 6.30
N GLU A 18 -30.86 3.95 6.32
CA GLU A 18 -30.53 2.53 6.26
C GLU A 18 -29.92 2.15 4.93
N PHE A 19 -30.43 2.67 3.82
CA PHE A 19 -29.82 2.43 2.51
C PHE A 19 -28.36 2.89 2.47
N LYS A 20 -28.07 4.08 3.00
CA LYS A 20 -26.71 4.62 3.08
C LYS A 20 -25.83 3.78 4.01
N ALA A 21 -26.37 3.26 5.11
CA ALA A 21 -25.66 2.36 6.00
C ALA A 21 -25.28 1.05 5.28
N LEU A 22 -26.21 0.48 4.49
CA LEU A 22 -25.98 -0.72 3.71
C LEU A 22 -24.94 -0.51 2.60
N GLU A 23 -24.94 0.66 1.94
CA GLU A 23 -23.89 1.01 0.98
C GLU A 23 -22.52 1.03 1.64
N GLY A 24 -22.40 1.67 2.84
CA GLY A 24 -21.15 1.66 3.61
C GLY A 24 -20.70 0.26 4.01
N MET A 25 -21.63 -0.64 4.36
CA MET A 25 -21.30 -2.04 4.67
C MET A 25 -20.78 -2.80 3.44
N LEU A 26 -21.28 -2.50 2.25
CA LEU A 26 -20.77 -3.10 1.01
C LEU A 26 -19.35 -2.62 0.67
N GLU A 27 -18.92 -1.46 1.16
CA GLU A 27 -17.54 -1.01 1.03
C GLU A 27 -16.57 -1.90 1.82
N GLU A 28 -17.03 -2.57 2.89
CA GLU A 28 -16.22 -3.52 3.65
C GLU A 28 -15.75 -4.72 2.83
N GLN A 29 -16.39 -5.03 1.70
CA GLN A 29 -15.93 -6.06 0.76
C GLN A 29 -14.47 -5.84 0.32
N PHE A 30 -14.03 -4.59 0.30
CA PHE A 30 -12.66 -4.23 -0.04
C PHE A 30 -11.65 -4.85 0.95
N TYR A 31 -12.02 -4.90 2.22
CA TYR A 31 -11.20 -5.47 3.28
C TYR A 31 -11.44 -6.97 3.49
N GLN A 32 -12.66 -7.42 3.18
CA GLN A 32 -13.13 -8.80 3.42
C GLN A 32 -13.67 -9.44 2.15
N PRO A 33 -12.83 -9.74 1.15
CA PRO A 33 -13.28 -10.25 -0.17
C PRO A 33 -13.95 -11.63 -0.10
N HIS A 34 -13.79 -12.37 0.99
CA HIS A 34 -14.39 -13.70 1.18
C HIS A 34 -15.73 -13.64 1.92
N GLN A 35 -16.09 -12.50 2.51
CA GLN A 35 -17.38 -12.29 3.14
C GLN A 35 -18.38 -11.81 2.10
N HIS A 36 -19.43 -12.58 1.87
CA HIS A 36 -20.45 -12.27 0.86
C HIS A 36 -21.74 -11.70 1.46
N LEU A 37 -21.92 -11.84 2.76
CA LEU A 37 -23.09 -11.37 3.50
C LEU A 37 -22.64 -10.44 4.62
N PHE A 38 -23.27 -9.28 4.68
CA PHE A 38 -23.04 -8.27 5.71
C PHE A 38 -24.38 -7.97 6.40
N PHE A 39 -24.40 -7.98 7.73
CA PHE A 39 -25.61 -7.75 8.52
C PHE A 39 -25.49 -6.44 9.30
N HIS A 40 -26.53 -5.59 9.21
CA HIS A 40 -26.61 -4.39 10.03
C HIS A 40 -26.76 -4.79 11.50
N GLY A 41 -25.93 -4.23 12.39
CA GLY A 41 -25.92 -4.58 13.83
C GLY A 41 -24.65 -5.29 14.29
N GLU A 42 -23.86 -5.89 13.41
CA GLU A 42 -22.54 -6.44 13.74
C GLU A 42 -21.46 -5.35 13.80
N LYS A 43 -21.75 -4.21 14.44
CA LYS A 43 -20.73 -3.16 14.64
C LYS A 43 -19.65 -3.68 15.57
N GLN A 44 -18.49 -4.00 15.03
CA GLN A 44 -17.26 -4.00 15.81
C GLN A 44 -17.01 -2.55 16.28
N GLU A 45 -16.64 -2.35 17.54
CA GLU A 45 -16.25 -1.05 18.07
C GLU A 45 -15.08 -0.49 17.24
N GLU A 46 -15.40 0.42 16.33
CA GLU A 46 -14.42 1.09 15.49
C GLU A 46 -13.61 2.06 16.37
N LYS A 47 -12.39 1.68 16.70
CA LYS A 47 -11.39 2.68 17.11
C LYS A 47 -11.18 3.62 15.92
N LYS A 48 -11.53 4.89 16.08
CA LYS A 48 -11.26 5.90 15.05
C LYS A 48 -9.76 5.93 14.79
N ALA A 49 -9.37 5.56 13.57
CA ALA A 49 -7.99 5.70 13.16
C ALA A 49 -7.67 7.21 13.03
N ASP A 50 -6.49 7.59 13.49
CA ASP A 50 -6.02 8.98 13.42
C ASP A 50 -5.38 9.22 12.04
N PRO A 51 -5.91 10.15 11.22
CA PRO A 51 -5.28 10.49 9.94
C PRO A 51 -3.87 11.08 10.09
N ALA A 52 -3.54 11.65 11.27
CA ALA A 52 -2.19 12.17 11.54
C ALA A 52 -1.15 11.05 11.55
N GLU A 53 -1.51 9.86 12.01
CA GLU A 53 -0.64 8.69 12.01
C GLU A 53 -0.29 8.23 10.58
N ASP A 54 -1.19 8.38 9.61
CA ASP A 54 -0.90 8.06 8.21
C ASP A 54 0.18 8.97 7.63
N SER A 55 0.13 10.26 7.96
CA SER A 55 1.11 11.23 7.49
C SER A 55 2.51 10.93 8.06
N GLU A 56 2.59 10.52 9.33
CA GLU A 56 3.85 10.15 9.97
C GLU A 56 4.46 8.89 9.34
N ILE A 57 3.66 7.83 9.15
CA ILE A 57 4.14 6.59 8.53
C ILE A 57 4.56 6.85 7.08
N MET A 58 3.80 7.65 6.34
CA MET A 58 4.13 8.00 4.95
C MET A 58 5.44 8.80 4.85
N GLU A 59 5.68 9.73 5.79
CA GLU A 59 6.94 10.47 5.86
C GLU A 59 8.12 9.53 6.16
N GLN A 60 7.96 8.59 7.09
CA GLN A 60 8.96 7.56 7.39
C GLN A 60 9.27 6.71 6.15
N ILE A 61 8.26 6.16 5.50
CA ILE A 61 8.43 5.37 4.26
C ILE A 61 9.15 6.17 3.17
N THR A 62 8.78 7.45 2.98
CA THR A 62 9.44 8.31 1.98
C THR A 62 10.92 8.52 2.33
N ASN A 63 11.24 8.76 3.59
CA ASN A 63 12.62 8.89 4.05
C ASN A 63 13.41 7.59 3.85
N ASP A 64 12.84 6.45 4.22
CA ASP A 64 13.50 5.15 4.06
C ASP A 64 13.80 4.82 2.60
N ILE A 65 12.89 5.18 1.68
CA ILE A 65 13.12 5.07 0.24
C ILE A 65 14.28 5.97 -0.19
N GLN A 66 14.30 7.24 0.24
CA GLN A 66 15.34 8.19 -0.14
C GLN A 66 16.73 7.81 0.40
N TYR A 67 16.78 7.29 1.63
CA TYR A 67 18.04 6.86 2.27
C TYR A 67 18.41 5.41 1.97
N LYS A 68 17.58 4.68 1.21
CA LYS A 68 17.76 3.26 0.87
C LYS A 68 17.82 2.35 2.11
N ASP A 69 17.09 2.69 3.15
CA ASP A 69 17.01 1.91 4.40
C ASP A 69 15.96 0.79 4.26
N LEU A 70 16.36 -0.29 3.57
CA LEU A 70 15.46 -1.40 3.24
C LEU A 70 14.85 -2.09 4.48
N PRO A 71 15.59 -2.32 5.60
CA PRO A 71 15.01 -2.93 6.78
C PRO A 71 13.88 -2.12 7.40
N HIS A 72 14.06 -0.80 7.58
CA HIS A 72 13.02 0.08 8.13
C HIS A 72 11.87 0.24 7.14
N LEU A 73 12.15 0.40 5.86
CA LEU A 73 11.13 0.46 4.81
C LEU A 73 10.18 -0.74 4.85
N ARG A 74 10.70 -1.96 4.99
CA ARG A 74 9.88 -3.17 5.12
C ARG A 74 9.03 -3.15 6.39
N GLN A 75 9.59 -2.70 7.50
CA GLN A 75 8.89 -2.61 8.77
C GLN A 75 7.75 -1.59 8.72
N ASP A 76 8.00 -0.39 8.18
CA ASP A 76 7.00 0.66 8.11
C ASP A 76 5.91 0.35 7.07
N PHE A 77 6.27 -0.30 5.96
CA PHE A 77 5.28 -0.82 5.02
C PHE A 77 4.38 -1.87 5.66
N GLN A 78 4.94 -2.81 6.42
CA GLN A 78 4.16 -3.81 7.15
C GLN A 78 3.26 -3.17 8.21
N ARG A 79 3.75 -2.17 8.94
CA ARG A 79 2.96 -1.40 9.92
C ARG A 79 1.75 -0.73 9.26
N LEU A 80 1.95 -0.12 8.08
CA LEU A 80 0.88 0.49 7.31
C LEU A 80 -0.16 -0.55 6.83
N GLU A 81 0.32 -1.69 6.34
CA GLU A 81 -0.53 -2.81 5.93
C GLU A 81 -1.39 -3.32 7.09
N GLU A 82 -0.80 -3.59 8.24
CA GLU A 82 -1.49 -4.04 9.45
C GLU A 82 -2.53 -3.02 9.92
N LYS A 83 -2.22 -1.73 9.86
CA LYS A 83 -3.14 -0.65 10.17
C LYS A 83 -4.40 -0.71 9.30
N TYR A 84 -4.25 -0.79 7.97
CA TYR A 84 -5.41 -0.84 7.08
C TYR A 84 -6.17 -2.17 7.13
N ARG A 85 -5.51 -3.26 7.52
CA ARG A 85 -6.21 -4.53 7.80
C ARG A 85 -7.04 -4.48 9.08
N ALA A 86 -6.57 -3.76 10.10
CA ALA A 86 -7.24 -3.62 11.39
C ALA A 86 -8.37 -2.58 11.36
N HIS A 87 -8.19 -1.49 10.60
CA HIS A 87 -9.12 -0.35 10.56
C HIS A 87 -9.82 -0.26 9.21
N LYS A 88 -11.02 -0.81 9.12
CA LYS A 88 -11.83 -0.91 7.89
C LYS A 88 -12.64 0.37 7.55
N GLN A 89 -12.46 1.43 8.33
CA GLN A 89 -13.24 2.68 8.21
C GLN A 89 -12.79 3.60 7.06
N PHE A 90 -11.62 3.33 6.48
CA PHE A 90 -11.14 4.11 5.35
C PHE A 90 -11.85 3.70 4.06
N SER A 91 -12.22 4.67 3.23
CA SER A 91 -12.72 4.35 1.90
C SER A 91 -11.63 3.64 1.07
N ASP A 92 -12.02 2.74 0.19
CA ASP A 92 -11.11 2.04 -0.72
C ASP A 92 -10.30 3.03 -1.58
N MET A 93 -10.92 4.15 -1.97
CA MET A 93 -10.27 5.21 -2.74
C MET A 93 -9.15 5.89 -1.95
N TYR A 94 -9.37 6.15 -0.65
CA TYR A 94 -8.33 6.74 0.21
C TYR A 94 -7.13 5.81 0.36
N VAL A 95 -7.40 4.53 0.63
CA VAL A 95 -6.33 3.51 0.74
C VAL A 95 -5.54 3.41 -0.55
N LYS A 96 -6.23 3.33 -1.70
CA LYS A 96 -5.57 3.31 -3.01
C LYS A 96 -4.74 4.57 -3.27
N PHE A 97 -5.20 5.73 -2.82
CA PHE A 97 -4.45 6.97 -2.92
C PHE A 97 -3.15 6.91 -2.12
N VAL A 98 -3.19 6.47 -0.86
CA VAL A 98 -1.99 6.31 -0.02
C VAL A 98 -0.99 5.33 -0.65
N PHE A 99 -1.44 4.14 -1.04
CA PHE A 99 -0.57 3.14 -1.65
C PHE A 99 -0.04 3.56 -3.04
N SER A 100 -0.80 4.37 -3.80
CA SER A 100 -0.29 4.93 -5.07
C SER A 100 0.82 5.95 -4.84
N GLY A 101 0.81 6.68 -3.72
CA GLY A 101 1.91 7.54 -3.30
C GLY A 101 3.21 6.76 -3.06
N ILE A 102 3.13 5.67 -2.28
CA ILE A 102 4.29 4.79 -2.04
C ILE A 102 4.81 4.20 -3.37
N LEU A 103 3.91 3.70 -4.20
CA LEU A 103 4.26 3.15 -5.51
C LEU A 103 5.01 4.17 -6.36
N LYS A 104 4.57 5.42 -6.37
CA LYS A 104 5.23 6.51 -7.09
C LYS A 104 6.63 6.76 -6.53
N GLU A 105 6.80 6.91 -5.22
CA GLU A 105 8.10 7.16 -4.60
C GLU A 105 9.11 6.03 -4.90
N LEU A 106 8.69 4.76 -4.82
CA LEU A 106 9.53 3.61 -5.19
C LEU A 106 9.98 3.68 -6.65
N LEU A 107 9.05 3.92 -7.57
CA LEU A 107 9.35 3.93 -9.00
C LEU A 107 10.20 5.14 -9.42
N ASP A 108 10.03 6.29 -8.78
CA ASP A 108 10.83 7.49 -9.04
C ASP A 108 12.32 7.31 -8.66
N GLN A 109 12.62 6.37 -7.75
CA GLN A 109 14.00 6.05 -7.34
C GLN A 109 14.65 4.94 -8.20
N MET A 110 13.90 4.32 -9.10
CA MET A 110 14.40 3.24 -9.96
C MET A 110 14.80 3.77 -11.33
N ASP A 111 16.02 3.49 -11.75
CA ASP A 111 16.52 3.88 -13.07
C ASP A 111 15.74 3.21 -14.20
N GLY A 112 15.42 3.96 -15.26
CA GLY A 112 14.74 3.45 -16.44
C GLY A 112 13.21 3.36 -16.34
N MET A 113 12.62 3.84 -15.26
CA MET A 113 11.16 3.97 -15.14
C MET A 113 10.66 5.19 -15.93
N ASP A 114 9.71 4.95 -16.83
CA ASP A 114 9.05 6.01 -17.58
C ASP A 114 7.63 6.29 -17.02
N GLU A 115 7.10 7.45 -17.36
CA GLU A 115 5.75 7.87 -16.95
C GLU A 115 4.67 6.87 -17.39
N LYS A 116 4.88 6.16 -18.50
CA LYS A 116 3.91 5.14 -18.97
C LYS A 116 3.89 3.91 -18.08
N MET A 117 5.03 3.51 -17.54
CA MET A 117 5.10 2.37 -16.61
C MET A 117 4.44 2.73 -15.29
N LEU A 118 4.72 3.92 -14.76
CA LEU A 118 4.04 4.44 -13.56
C LEU A 118 2.52 4.48 -13.78
N SER A 119 2.05 5.09 -14.87
CA SER A 119 0.62 5.19 -15.18
C SER A 119 -0.05 3.82 -15.25
N LYS A 120 0.56 2.83 -15.89
CA LYS A 120 0.00 1.47 -15.98
C LYS A 120 -0.13 0.79 -14.60
N ARG A 121 0.88 0.98 -13.72
CA ARG A 121 0.84 0.38 -12.38
C ARG A 121 -0.19 1.07 -11.49
N VAL A 122 -0.28 2.38 -11.56
CA VAL A 122 -1.33 3.16 -10.87
C VAL A 122 -2.72 2.75 -11.37
N ASP A 123 -2.92 2.65 -12.68
CA ASP A 123 -4.19 2.16 -13.23
C ASP A 123 -4.54 0.75 -12.74
N ARG A 124 -3.56 -0.15 -12.67
CA ARG A 124 -3.74 -1.52 -12.13
C ARG A 124 -4.16 -1.46 -10.67
N LEU A 125 -3.52 -0.60 -9.86
CA LEU A 125 -3.82 -0.41 -8.44
C LEU A 125 -5.25 0.11 -8.24
N TYR A 126 -5.67 1.12 -8.99
CA TYR A 126 -7.02 1.67 -8.86
C TYR A 126 -8.12 0.70 -9.31
N ARG A 127 -7.81 -0.26 -10.17
CA ARG A 127 -8.75 -1.34 -10.59
C ARG A 127 -8.87 -2.47 -9.59
N CYS A 128 -8.01 -2.54 -8.56
CA CYS A 128 -8.11 -3.55 -7.51
C CYS A 128 -9.44 -3.45 -6.77
N LYS A 129 -10.02 -4.62 -6.48
CA LYS A 129 -11.31 -4.73 -5.80
C LYS A 129 -11.18 -5.03 -4.31
N ASN A 130 -9.98 -5.32 -3.85
CA ASN A 130 -9.71 -5.62 -2.45
C ASN A 130 -8.33 -5.14 -2.03
N LEU A 131 -8.15 -4.95 -0.72
CA LEU A 131 -6.92 -4.46 -0.10
C LEU A 131 -5.72 -5.37 -0.40
N LYS A 132 -5.92 -6.69 -0.41
CA LYS A 132 -4.84 -7.66 -0.65
C LYS A 132 -4.19 -7.45 -2.02
N ASP A 133 -5.00 -7.20 -3.05
CA ASP A 133 -4.49 -6.97 -4.41
C ASP A 133 -3.75 -5.62 -4.52
N VAL A 134 -4.21 -4.59 -3.78
CA VAL A 134 -3.52 -3.29 -3.69
C VAL A 134 -2.14 -3.46 -3.07
N ILE A 135 -2.06 -4.14 -1.92
CA ILE A 135 -0.81 -4.42 -1.21
C ILE A 135 0.14 -5.22 -2.10
N ALA A 136 -0.35 -6.24 -2.79
CA ALA A 136 0.48 -7.08 -3.66
C ALA A 136 1.17 -6.29 -4.79
N ILE A 137 0.50 -5.27 -5.37
CA ILE A 137 1.10 -4.42 -6.41
C ILE A 137 2.25 -3.58 -5.84
N VAL A 138 2.09 -3.05 -4.64
CA VAL A 138 3.13 -2.22 -4.01
C VAL A 138 4.27 -3.09 -3.49
N ASP A 139 3.97 -4.28 -2.95
CA ASP A 139 5.00 -5.24 -2.53
C ASP A 139 5.84 -5.74 -3.73
N GLU A 140 5.22 -5.97 -4.89
CA GLU A 140 5.91 -6.27 -6.15
C GLU A 140 6.91 -5.14 -6.52
N ALA A 141 6.48 -3.88 -6.43
CA ALA A 141 7.35 -2.73 -6.68
C ALA A 141 8.46 -2.58 -5.63
N LEU A 142 8.17 -2.88 -4.37
CA LEU A 142 9.15 -2.86 -3.29
C LEU A 142 10.24 -3.92 -3.49
N GLN A 143 9.88 -5.13 -3.92
CA GLN A 143 10.85 -6.19 -4.26
C GLN A 143 11.73 -5.78 -5.45
N GLU A 144 11.17 -5.17 -6.48
CA GLU A 144 11.94 -4.66 -7.61
C GLU A 144 12.91 -3.55 -7.17
N TYR A 145 12.48 -2.65 -6.29
CA TYR A 145 13.32 -1.59 -5.72
C TYR A 145 14.48 -2.16 -4.90
N GLU A 146 14.22 -3.14 -4.03
CA GLU A 146 15.26 -3.85 -3.27
C GLU A 146 16.30 -4.51 -4.19
N HIS A 147 15.84 -5.16 -5.25
CA HIS A 147 16.72 -5.78 -6.23
C HIS A 147 17.60 -4.73 -6.94
N CYS A 148 17.01 -3.62 -7.33
CA CYS A 148 17.73 -2.51 -7.97
C CYS A 148 18.85 -1.96 -7.07
N ILE A 149 18.59 -1.78 -5.77
CA ILE A 149 19.61 -1.33 -4.80
C ILE A 149 20.73 -2.36 -4.66
N GLN A 150 20.39 -3.64 -4.55
CA GLN A 150 21.38 -4.72 -4.42
C GLN A 150 22.29 -4.79 -5.63
N GLU A 151 21.75 -4.68 -6.85
CA GLU A 151 22.54 -4.64 -8.08
C GLU A 151 23.49 -3.44 -8.13
N GLN A 152 23.03 -2.26 -7.69
CA GLN A 152 23.87 -1.05 -7.61
C GLN A 152 25.02 -1.24 -6.61
N GLU A 153 24.78 -1.82 -5.45
CA GLU A 153 25.80 -2.11 -4.45
C GLU A 153 26.84 -3.12 -4.94
N ASP A 154 26.40 -4.18 -5.58
CA ASP A 154 27.30 -5.21 -6.12
C ASP A 154 28.14 -4.67 -7.27
N GLY A 155 27.55 -3.84 -8.14
CA GLY A 155 28.28 -3.12 -9.20
C GLY A 155 29.38 -2.24 -8.60
N PHE A 156 29.05 -1.44 -7.60
CA PHE A 156 30.02 -0.56 -6.92
C PHE A 156 31.16 -1.34 -6.22
N ARG A 157 30.85 -2.43 -5.53
CA ARG A 157 31.85 -3.32 -4.92
C ARG A 157 32.79 -3.93 -5.96
N SER A 158 32.26 -4.32 -7.11
CA SER A 158 33.06 -4.85 -8.23
C SER A 158 34.02 -3.80 -8.78
N GLU A 159 33.57 -2.57 -8.96
CA GLU A 159 34.43 -1.46 -9.43
C GLU A 159 35.53 -1.12 -8.43
N ILE A 160 35.22 -1.03 -7.14
CA ILE A 160 36.21 -0.81 -6.09
C ILE A 160 37.28 -1.94 -6.12
N THR A 161 36.86 -3.18 -6.29
CA THR A 161 37.77 -4.32 -6.35
C THR A 161 38.71 -4.23 -7.55
N LYS A 162 38.21 -3.82 -8.72
CA LYS A 162 39.03 -3.59 -9.90
C LYS A 162 40.07 -2.47 -9.70
N VAL A 163 39.62 -1.36 -9.10
CA VAL A 163 40.52 -0.23 -8.79
C VAL A 163 41.60 -0.63 -7.78
N LYS A 164 41.25 -1.36 -6.72
CA LYS A 164 42.23 -1.87 -5.75
C LYS A 164 43.24 -2.82 -6.41
N SER A 165 42.80 -3.73 -7.28
CA SER A 165 43.65 -4.64 -8.03
C SER A 165 44.61 -3.87 -8.96
N TYR A 166 44.10 -2.86 -9.66
CA TYR A 166 44.91 -2.02 -10.53
C TYR A 166 46.01 -1.28 -9.78
N ILE A 167 45.70 -0.65 -8.64
CA ILE A 167 46.66 0.03 -7.78
C ILE A 167 47.74 -0.96 -7.29
N TYR A 168 47.31 -2.14 -6.83
CA TYR A 168 48.24 -3.15 -6.33
C TYR A 168 49.25 -3.60 -7.38
N HIS A 169 48.83 -3.75 -8.65
CA HIS A 169 49.71 -4.22 -9.73
C HIS A 169 50.62 -3.14 -10.33
N HIS A 170 50.32 -1.86 -10.18
CA HIS A 170 51.05 -0.79 -10.82
C HIS A 170 51.86 0.09 -9.87
N TYR A 171 51.70 -0.08 -8.57
CA TYR A 171 52.36 0.77 -7.54
C TYR A 171 53.09 -0.08 -6.47
N GLN A 172 53.42 -1.32 -6.75
CA GLN A 172 54.45 -2.09 -6.10
C GLN A 172 55.71 -2.08 -7.00
#